data_7938b45d7b6d5449efe584822484bce5
#
_entry.id   7938b45d7b6d5449efe584822484bce5
#
_cell.length_a   1.000
_cell.length_b   1.000
_cell.length_c   1.000
_cell.angle_alpha   90.00
_cell.angle_beta   90.00
_cell.angle_gamma   90.00
#
_symmetry.space_group_name_H-M   'P 1'
#
loop_
_entity.id
_entity.type
_entity.pdbx_description
1 polymer ?
#
loop_
_entity_poly.entity_id
_entity_poly.type
_entity_poly.pdbx_seq_one_letter_code
_entity_poly.pdbx_strand_id
1 'polypeptide(L)'
;LFCLSLEDAANECGALVTALTVAVTDALVDRATATPAEGSLPAGRLRVPATYALDEAANVVRWRQLPNRCIHFGSRGITVTTILQSWSQGEECFGQGGMKKLWGASTIRVYGGGGSTDDGRFLENTSAALGDHWEMSQTVSTNSSGRSSSQQRQKIRTLPADALEAMPAGRAILRAAKCLPALIETMPWYTGPFADAVAAARVRAGQDPVVYSNADDPDPANATSLLPQPQKHSVAARRTDAAVAS
;
A
#
# COMPACT_ATOMS: atom_id res chain seq x y z
N LEU A 1 10.74 2.75 -21.99
CA LEU A 1 11.91 3.52 -21.60
C LEU A 1 12.25 3.22 -20.14
N PHE A 2 13.48 2.81 -19.88
CA PHE A 2 13.99 2.59 -18.53
C PHE A 2 15.09 3.62 -18.29
N CYS A 3 14.98 4.37 -17.19
CA CYS A 3 16.00 5.31 -16.75
C CYS A 3 16.53 4.83 -15.40
N LEU A 4 17.81 4.60 -15.30
CA LEU A 4 18.49 4.22 -14.07
C LEU A 4 19.38 5.37 -13.64
N SER A 5 19.39 5.69 -12.36
CA SER A 5 20.26 6.67 -11.74
C SER A 5 20.88 6.05 -10.48
N LEU A 6 22.16 6.27 -10.25
CA LEU A 6 22.82 5.93 -9.00
C LEU A 6 22.67 7.09 -8.03
N GLU A 7 22.54 6.78 -6.75
CA GLU A 7 22.25 7.77 -5.69
C GLU A 7 23.33 8.87 -5.59
N ASP A 8 24.60 8.51 -5.75
CA ASP A 8 25.73 9.46 -5.72
C ASP A 8 25.83 10.34 -6.98
N ALA A 9 25.32 9.84 -8.10
CA ALA A 9 25.22 10.60 -9.35
C ALA A 9 23.87 11.33 -9.49
N ALA A 10 22.97 11.19 -8.52
CA ALA A 10 21.60 11.69 -8.58
C ALA A 10 21.51 13.21 -8.71
N ASN A 11 22.49 13.95 -8.21
CA ASN A 11 22.49 15.40 -8.33
C ASN A 11 22.68 15.87 -9.79
N GLU A 12 23.40 15.13 -10.63
CA GLU A 12 23.62 15.47 -12.03
C GLU A 12 22.64 14.72 -12.96
N CYS A 13 22.49 13.40 -12.77
CA CYS A 13 21.61 12.58 -13.61
C CYS A 13 20.13 12.77 -13.28
N GLY A 14 19.76 13.04 -12.04
CA GLY A 14 18.36 13.22 -11.63
C GLY A 14 17.66 14.38 -12.34
N ALA A 15 18.37 15.47 -12.59
CA ALA A 15 17.84 16.60 -13.36
C ALA A 15 17.55 16.22 -14.82
N LEU A 16 18.44 15.44 -15.44
CA LEU A 16 18.26 14.95 -16.81
C LEU A 16 17.09 13.95 -16.91
N VAL A 17 17.02 13.00 -15.99
CA VAL A 17 15.92 12.02 -15.93
C VAL A 17 14.59 12.72 -15.69
N THR A 18 14.56 13.73 -14.81
CA THR A 18 13.38 14.55 -14.59
C THR A 18 12.97 15.30 -15.84
N ALA A 19 13.91 15.98 -16.51
CA ALA A 19 13.64 16.72 -17.75
C ALA A 19 13.11 15.79 -18.86
N LEU A 20 13.71 14.60 -19.02
CA LEU A 20 13.25 13.59 -19.97
C LEU A 20 11.82 13.12 -19.63
N THR A 21 11.56 12.81 -18.36
CA THR A 21 10.23 12.37 -17.90
C THR A 21 9.18 13.45 -18.17
N VAL A 22 9.51 14.71 -17.92
CA VAL A 22 8.62 15.86 -18.21
C VAL A 22 8.37 15.95 -19.71
N ALA A 23 9.42 15.94 -20.53
CA ALA A 23 9.31 16.08 -21.99
C ALA A 23 8.47 14.95 -22.61
N VAL A 24 8.71 13.69 -22.19
CA VAL A 24 7.90 12.54 -22.62
C VAL A 24 6.44 12.69 -22.20
N THR A 25 6.21 13.17 -20.97
CA THR A 25 4.83 13.39 -20.49
C THR A 25 4.14 14.49 -21.26
N ASP A 26 4.81 15.59 -21.57
CA ASP A 26 4.23 16.68 -22.36
C ASP A 26 3.86 16.20 -23.77
N ALA A 27 4.75 15.46 -24.42
CA ALA A 27 4.45 14.83 -25.71
C ALA A 27 3.26 13.87 -25.68
N LEU A 28 3.11 13.08 -24.59
CA LEU A 28 1.96 12.20 -24.40
C LEU A 28 0.66 12.97 -24.16
N VAL A 29 0.72 14.06 -23.42
CA VAL A 29 -0.43 14.95 -23.16
C VAL A 29 -0.87 15.63 -24.47
N ASP A 30 0.07 16.13 -25.28
CA ASP A 30 -0.22 16.74 -26.58
C ASP A 30 -0.84 15.69 -27.54
N ARG A 31 -0.26 14.49 -27.58
CA ARG A 31 -0.81 13.38 -28.37
C ARG A 31 -2.21 12.99 -27.91
N ALA A 32 -2.44 12.90 -26.60
CA ALA A 32 -3.78 12.62 -26.08
C ALA A 32 -4.76 13.72 -26.50
N THR A 33 -4.37 14.99 -26.37
CA THR A 33 -5.22 16.14 -26.72
C THR A 33 -5.59 16.16 -28.20
N ALA A 34 -4.67 15.76 -29.08
CA ALA A 34 -4.90 15.67 -30.52
C ALA A 34 -5.68 14.41 -30.95
N THR A 35 -5.94 13.45 -30.04
CA THR A 35 -6.64 12.21 -30.37
C THR A 35 -8.16 12.45 -30.47
N PRO A 36 -8.79 12.21 -31.62
CA PRO A 36 -10.24 12.31 -31.75
C PRO A 36 -10.96 11.15 -31.06
N ALA A 37 -12.25 11.33 -30.80
CA ALA A 37 -13.09 10.24 -30.31
C ALA A 37 -13.18 9.10 -31.34
N GLU A 38 -13.14 7.86 -30.87
CA GLU A 38 -13.25 6.67 -31.74
C GLU A 38 -13.92 5.53 -30.97
N GLY A 39 -15.05 5.06 -31.45
CA GLY A 39 -15.85 4.03 -30.80
C GLY A 39 -16.26 4.45 -29.38
N SER A 40 -15.86 3.66 -28.37
CA SER A 40 -16.10 3.95 -26.96
C SER A 40 -15.02 4.83 -26.31
N LEU A 41 -13.95 5.16 -27.03
CA LEU A 41 -12.87 5.99 -26.53
C LEU A 41 -13.21 7.48 -26.71
N PRO A 42 -13.24 8.25 -25.61
CA PRO A 42 -13.49 9.69 -25.69
C PRO A 42 -12.33 10.43 -26.36
N ALA A 43 -12.63 11.59 -26.97
CA ALA A 43 -11.59 12.51 -27.43
C ALA A 43 -10.68 12.95 -26.26
N GLY A 44 -9.45 13.31 -26.59
CA GLY A 44 -8.49 13.79 -25.60
C GLY A 44 -7.81 12.68 -24.77
N ARG A 45 -7.90 11.43 -25.20
CA ARG A 45 -7.33 10.26 -24.53
C ARG A 45 -6.42 9.47 -25.45
N LEU A 46 -5.30 8.98 -24.92
CA LEU A 46 -4.41 8.08 -25.66
C LEU A 46 -5.13 6.78 -26.01
N ARG A 47 -4.97 6.32 -27.25
CA ARG A 47 -5.52 5.02 -27.69
C ARG A 47 -4.85 3.85 -27.00
N VAL A 48 -3.53 3.93 -26.82
CA VAL A 48 -2.73 3.01 -26.03
C VAL A 48 -2.34 3.75 -24.76
N PRO A 49 -2.79 3.28 -23.58
CA PRO A 49 -2.44 3.92 -22.32
C PRO A 49 -0.93 3.95 -22.08
N ALA A 50 -0.45 5.03 -21.51
CA ALA A 50 0.94 5.14 -21.02
C ALA A 50 0.97 4.87 -19.52
N THR A 51 1.97 4.09 -19.08
CA THR A 51 2.17 3.78 -17.65
C THR A 51 3.54 4.21 -17.22
N TYR A 52 3.61 4.92 -16.11
CA TYR A 52 4.82 5.28 -15.40
C TYR A 52 4.91 4.46 -14.11
N ALA A 53 6.07 3.88 -13.85
CA ALA A 53 6.49 3.35 -12.56
C ALA A 53 7.67 4.23 -12.10
N LEU A 54 7.40 5.15 -11.19
CA LEU A 54 8.40 6.05 -10.63
C LEU A 54 8.86 5.46 -9.30
N ASP A 55 9.86 4.57 -9.39
CA ASP A 55 10.51 4.00 -8.24
C ASP A 55 11.43 5.03 -7.61
N GLU A 56 11.44 5.11 -6.30
CA GLU A 56 12.17 6.15 -5.55
C GLU A 56 11.96 7.57 -6.13
N ALA A 57 10.71 7.91 -6.41
CA ALA A 57 10.35 9.12 -7.15
C ALA A 57 10.95 10.41 -6.55
N ALA A 58 11.15 10.47 -5.24
CA ALA A 58 11.73 11.61 -4.57
C ALA A 58 13.25 11.73 -4.80
N ASN A 59 13.93 10.63 -5.10
CA ASN A 59 15.37 10.61 -5.35
C ASN A 59 15.69 10.75 -6.85
N VAL A 60 15.01 9.94 -7.68
CA VAL A 60 15.34 9.80 -9.11
C VAL A 60 14.62 10.83 -9.97
N VAL A 61 13.33 11.10 -9.67
CA VAL A 61 12.51 12.02 -10.47
C VAL A 61 11.94 13.13 -9.57
N ARG A 62 12.74 14.12 -9.26
CA ARG A 62 12.34 15.24 -8.39
C ARG A 62 11.38 16.22 -9.08
N TRP A 63 10.28 15.70 -9.57
CA TRP A 63 9.31 16.47 -10.35
C TRP A 63 8.29 17.18 -9.44
N ARG A 64 8.64 18.34 -8.95
CA ARG A 64 7.82 19.14 -8.02
C ARG A 64 6.39 19.42 -8.52
N GLN A 65 6.19 19.45 -9.84
CA GLN A 65 4.87 19.73 -10.43
C GLN A 65 4.00 18.50 -10.58
N LEU A 66 4.52 17.29 -10.36
CA LEU A 66 3.79 16.03 -10.50
C LEU A 66 2.44 16.03 -9.76
N PRO A 67 2.35 16.49 -8.49
CA PRO A 67 1.07 16.52 -7.75
C PRO A 67 -0.02 17.35 -8.41
N ASN A 68 0.34 18.39 -9.13
CA ASN A 68 -0.62 19.26 -9.84
C ASN A 68 -1.01 18.67 -11.20
N ARG A 69 -0.14 17.92 -11.83
CA ARG A 69 -0.33 17.37 -13.19
C ARG A 69 -1.04 16.01 -13.19
N CYS A 70 -0.76 15.17 -12.20
CA CYS A 70 -1.30 13.81 -12.12
C CYS A 70 -2.84 13.78 -12.02
N ILE A 71 -3.48 14.84 -11.52
CA ILE A 71 -4.93 14.97 -11.42
C ILE A 71 -5.60 14.81 -12.81
N HIS A 72 -4.93 15.24 -13.88
CA HIS A 72 -5.45 15.23 -15.24
C HIS A 72 -5.00 14.00 -16.06
N PHE A 73 -4.07 13.20 -15.55
CA PHE A 73 -3.48 12.11 -16.31
C PHE A 73 -4.46 10.96 -16.57
N GLY A 74 -5.30 10.64 -15.59
CA GLY A 74 -6.25 9.55 -15.70
C GLY A 74 -7.23 9.69 -16.87
N SER A 75 -7.75 10.90 -17.11
CA SER A 75 -8.65 11.19 -18.26
C SER A 75 -7.92 11.06 -19.60
N ARG A 76 -6.62 11.30 -19.64
CA ARG A 76 -5.78 11.25 -20.84
C ARG A 76 -5.23 9.84 -21.14
N GLY A 77 -5.51 8.85 -20.29
CA GLY A 77 -4.97 7.50 -20.42
C GLY A 77 -3.52 7.35 -19.97
N ILE A 78 -3.07 8.24 -19.06
CA ILE A 78 -1.75 8.19 -18.45
C ILE A 78 -1.92 7.71 -17.01
N THR A 79 -1.26 6.62 -16.65
CA THR A 79 -1.26 6.07 -15.29
C THR A 79 0.11 6.28 -14.67
N VAL A 80 0.15 6.78 -13.44
CA VAL A 80 1.41 7.00 -12.72
C VAL A 80 1.35 6.25 -11.39
N THR A 81 2.32 5.37 -11.18
CA THR A 81 2.63 4.76 -9.89
C THR A 81 3.84 5.46 -9.31
N THR A 82 3.66 6.11 -8.16
CA THR A 82 4.73 6.80 -7.44
C THR A 82 5.09 6.01 -6.20
N ILE A 83 6.33 5.58 -6.08
CA ILE A 83 6.85 4.82 -4.95
C ILE A 83 7.77 5.72 -4.15
N LEU A 84 7.54 5.78 -2.84
CA LEU A 84 8.30 6.59 -1.88
C LEU A 84 8.67 5.71 -0.70
N GLN A 85 9.84 5.92 -0.13
CA GLN A 85 10.30 5.19 1.06
C GLN A 85 9.61 5.67 2.33
N SER A 86 9.33 6.98 2.42
CA SER A 86 8.64 7.57 3.58
C SER A 86 7.74 8.73 3.17
N TRP A 87 6.84 9.14 4.06
CA TRP A 87 6.00 10.32 3.87
C TRP A 87 6.83 11.61 3.90
N SER A 88 7.77 11.71 4.82
CA SER A 88 8.66 12.87 4.97
C SER A 88 9.52 13.09 3.72
N GLN A 89 10.05 12.04 3.10
CA GLN A 89 10.75 12.11 1.82
C GLN A 89 9.86 12.70 0.71
N GLY A 90 8.59 12.31 0.68
CA GLY A 90 7.62 12.89 -0.24
C GLY A 90 7.34 14.36 0.05
N GLU A 91 7.27 14.77 1.31
CA GLU A 91 7.11 16.18 1.70
C GLU A 91 8.33 17.03 1.35
N GLU A 92 9.53 16.48 1.48
CA GLU A 92 10.76 17.16 1.06
C GLU A 92 10.77 17.43 -0.46
N CYS A 93 10.39 16.44 -1.26
CA CYS A 93 10.38 16.55 -2.71
C CYS A 93 9.26 17.44 -3.26
N PHE A 94 8.02 17.24 -2.78
CA PHE A 94 6.82 17.85 -3.32
C PHE A 94 6.28 19.01 -2.48
N GLY A 95 6.82 19.22 -1.28
CA GLY A 95 6.25 20.08 -0.25
C GLY A 95 5.04 19.43 0.43
N GLN A 96 4.70 19.85 1.66
CA GLN A 96 3.57 19.33 2.42
C GLN A 96 2.25 19.38 1.64
N GLY A 97 1.96 20.49 0.99
CA GLY A 97 0.75 20.68 0.18
C GLY A 97 0.75 19.78 -1.06
N GLY A 98 1.90 19.63 -1.71
CA GLY A 98 2.08 18.75 -2.86
C GLY A 98 1.88 17.28 -2.51
N MET A 99 2.49 16.81 -1.42
CA MET A 99 2.34 15.45 -0.96
C MET A 99 0.88 15.11 -0.59
N LYS A 100 0.19 16.01 0.10
CA LYS A 100 -1.24 15.86 0.38
C LYS A 100 -2.10 15.79 -0.89
N LYS A 101 -1.78 16.61 -1.91
CA LYS A 101 -2.47 16.57 -3.21
C LYS A 101 -2.22 15.26 -3.93
N LEU A 102 -0.96 14.80 -4.01
CA LEU A 102 -0.58 13.54 -4.64
C LEU A 102 -1.31 12.36 -4.00
N TRP A 103 -1.29 12.29 -2.67
CA TRP A 103 -1.99 11.29 -1.90
C TRP A 103 -3.51 11.35 -2.10
N GLY A 104 -4.08 12.56 -2.07
CA GLY A 104 -5.53 12.78 -2.27
C GLY A 104 -6.01 12.43 -3.66
N ALA A 105 -5.19 12.70 -4.70
CA ALA A 105 -5.50 12.42 -6.10
C ALA A 105 -5.34 10.92 -6.46
N SER A 106 -4.58 10.17 -5.66
CA SER A 106 -4.33 8.75 -5.93
C SER A 106 -5.61 7.93 -5.75
N THR A 107 -6.01 7.20 -6.79
CA THR A 107 -7.16 6.28 -6.76
C THR A 107 -6.87 5.02 -5.95
N ILE A 108 -5.62 4.56 -6.01
CA ILE A 108 -5.10 3.41 -5.28
C ILE A 108 -3.94 3.90 -4.41
N ARG A 109 -3.92 3.47 -3.16
CA ARG A 109 -2.86 3.76 -2.19
C ARG A 109 -2.46 2.47 -1.53
N VAL A 110 -1.17 2.24 -1.48
CA VAL A 110 -0.59 1.03 -0.86
C VAL A 110 0.39 1.47 0.20
N TYR A 111 0.26 0.91 1.39
CA TYR A 111 1.24 1.02 2.45
C TYR A 111 1.86 -0.37 2.69
N GLY A 112 3.14 -0.50 2.41
CA GLY A 112 3.88 -1.77 2.41
C GLY A 112 4.59 -2.08 3.75
N GLY A 113 4.35 -1.27 4.79
CA GLY A 113 5.08 -1.40 6.05
C GLY A 113 6.37 -0.58 6.08
N GLY A 114 7.13 -0.70 7.19
CA GLY A 114 8.43 -0.05 7.35
C GLY A 114 8.39 1.47 7.60
N GLY A 115 7.21 2.07 7.72
CA GLY A 115 7.09 3.47 8.13
C GLY A 115 7.38 3.64 9.61
N SER A 116 7.86 4.83 10.02
CA SER A 116 8.04 5.17 11.43
C SER A 116 6.86 6.00 11.95
N THR A 117 6.53 5.84 13.23
CA THR A 117 5.58 6.71 13.94
C THR A 117 6.07 8.15 13.99
N ASP A 118 7.37 8.38 13.84
CA ASP A 118 7.99 9.72 13.78
C ASP A 118 7.75 10.41 12.42
N ASP A 119 7.23 9.70 11.39
CA ASP A 119 6.99 10.23 10.06
C ASP A 119 5.66 10.99 9.95
N GLY A 120 5.57 12.11 10.68
CA GLY A 120 4.58 13.16 10.44
C GLY A 120 3.10 12.78 10.57
N ARG A 121 2.71 11.90 11.48
CA ARG A 121 1.34 11.41 11.69
C ARG A 121 0.78 10.57 10.53
N PHE A 122 1.62 10.11 9.62
CA PHE A 122 1.15 9.31 8.49
C PHE A 122 0.50 7.99 8.96
N LEU A 123 1.11 7.32 9.93
CA LEU A 123 0.60 6.06 10.48
C LEU A 123 -0.69 6.27 11.27
N GLU A 124 -0.80 7.33 12.10
CA GLU A 124 -2.04 7.65 12.80
C GLU A 124 -3.18 7.96 11.82
N ASN A 125 -2.91 8.73 10.77
CA ASN A 125 -3.90 9.03 9.74
C ASN A 125 -4.31 7.77 8.96
N THR A 126 -3.37 6.87 8.71
CA THR A 126 -3.65 5.58 8.07
C THR A 126 -4.48 4.69 8.97
N SER A 127 -4.10 4.56 10.24
CA SER A 127 -4.88 3.86 11.26
C SER A 127 -6.30 4.40 11.39
N ALA A 128 -6.45 5.73 11.45
CA ALA A 128 -7.76 6.38 11.51
C ALA A 128 -8.63 6.06 10.29
N ALA A 129 -8.02 5.98 9.12
CA ALA A 129 -8.70 5.67 7.87
C ALA A 129 -9.09 4.19 7.71
N LEU A 130 -8.43 3.28 8.43
CA LEU A 130 -8.82 1.88 8.53
C LEU A 130 -10.07 1.68 9.41
N GLY A 131 -10.29 2.64 10.31
CA GLY A 131 -11.45 2.63 11.20
C GLY A 131 -11.26 1.81 12.46
N ASP A 132 -12.39 1.59 13.12
CA ASP A 132 -12.45 0.90 14.41
C ASP A 132 -13.37 -0.31 14.31
N HIS A 133 -13.16 -1.29 15.18
CA HIS A 133 -14.07 -2.42 15.36
C HIS A 133 -14.55 -2.52 16.81
N TRP A 134 -15.62 -3.30 17.02
CA TRP A 134 -16.14 -3.55 18.35
C TRP A 134 -15.52 -4.81 18.92
N GLU A 135 -14.93 -4.71 20.09
CA GLU A 135 -14.42 -5.82 20.87
C GLU A 135 -15.22 -6.00 22.15
N MET A 136 -15.41 -7.24 22.56
CA MET A 136 -16.03 -7.58 23.84
C MET A 136 -14.93 -7.77 24.88
N SER A 137 -14.80 -6.83 25.79
CA SER A 137 -13.91 -6.97 26.95
C SER A 137 -14.68 -7.60 28.10
N GLN A 138 -14.13 -8.67 28.67
CA GLN A 138 -14.67 -9.33 29.85
C GLN A 138 -13.76 -9.07 31.04
N THR A 139 -14.27 -8.35 32.01
CA THR A 139 -13.57 -8.12 33.28
C THR A 139 -14.14 -9.08 34.33
N VAL A 140 -13.28 -9.91 34.89
CA VAL A 140 -13.63 -10.81 35.98
C VAL A 140 -13.01 -10.26 37.26
N SER A 141 -13.85 -9.91 38.23
CA SER A 141 -13.45 -9.50 39.56
C SER A 141 -13.76 -10.61 40.55
N THR A 142 -12.77 -11.02 41.32
CA THR A 142 -12.93 -12.02 42.41
C THR A 142 -12.72 -11.31 43.73
N ASN A 143 -13.75 -11.24 44.53
CA ASN A 143 -13.72 -10.69 45.90
C ASN A 143 -14.02 -11.82 46.87
N SER A 144 -13.79 -11.54 48.20
CA SER A 144 -14.09 -12.47 49.28
C SER A 144 -15.54 -12.91 49.36
N SER A 145 -16.46 -12.19 48.69
CA SER A 145 -17.90 -12.47 48.62
C SER A 145 -18.36 -13.12 47.33
N GLY A 146 -17.46 -13.41 46.37
CA GLY A 146 -17.81 -14.10 45.12
C GLY A 146 -17.09 -13.62 43.89
N ARG A 147 -17.35 -14.27 42.77
CA ARG A 147 -16.84 -13.95 41.45
C ARG A 147 -17.89 -13.17 40.66
N SER A 148 -17.56 -11.94 40.26
CA SER A 148 -18.38 -11.13 39.37
C SER A 148 -17.76 -11.06 37.99
N SER A 149 -18.55 -11.19 36.94
CA SER A 149 -18.12 -11.05 35.55
C SER A 149 -18.93 -9.93 34.90
N SER A 150 -18.25 -8.95 34.37
CA SER A 150 -18.83 -7.86 33.59
C SER A 150 -18.34 -7.94 32.14
N GLN A 151 -19.25 -7.85 31.18
CA GLN A 151 -18.93 -7.76 29.76
C GLN A 151 -19.22 -6.34 29.28
N GLN A 152 -18.22 -5.72 28.68
CA GLN A 152 -18.33 -4.39 28.09
C GLN A 152 -17.90 -4.40 26.63
N ARG A 153 -18.73 -3.81 25.76
CA ARG A 153 -18.33 -3.56 24.37
C ARG A 153 -17.46 -2.32 24.32
N GLN A 154 -16.29 -2.47 23.79
CA GLN A 154 -15.34 -1.37 23.58
C GLN A 154 -15.02 -1.22 22.09
N LYS A 155 -14.97 0.04 21.65
CA LYS A 155 -14.56 0.37 20.29
C LYS A 155 -13.05 0.57 20.26
N ILE A 156 -12.34 -0.25 19.52
CA ILE A 156 -10.88 -0.18 19.41
C ILE A 156 -10.44 -0.03 17.95
N ARG A 157 -9.24 0.53 17.75
CA ARG A 157 -8.64 0.65 16.44
C ARG A 157 -8.44 -0.72 15.81
N THR A 158 -8.82 -0.86 14.51
CA THR A 158 -8.62 -2.12 13.78
C THR A 158 -7.14 -2.43 13.62
N LEU A 159 -6.33 -1.44 13.24
CA LEU A 159 -4.87 -1.51 13.24
C LEU A 159 -4.35 -0.18 13.83
N PRO A 160 -3.88 -0.14 15.05
CA PRO A 160 -3.24 1.03 15.64
C PRO A 160 -1.89 1.33 14.95
N ALA A 161 -1.34 2.52 15.18
CA ALA A 161 -0.15 2.99 14.47
C ALA A 161 1.09 2.10 14.71
N ASP A 162 1.26 1.61 15.93
CA ASP A 162 2.30 0.67 16.32
C ASP A 162 2.21 -0.68 15.59
N ALA A 163 0.98 -1.18 15.39
CA ALA A 163 0.76 -2.40 14.61
C ALA A 163 1.03 -2.19 13.10
N LEU A 164 0.80 -0.98 12.59
CA LEU A 164 1.17 -0.61 11.23
C LEU A 164 2.69 -0.51 11.06
N GLU A 165 3.39 0.06 12.03
CA GLU A 165 4.85 0.15 12.05
C GLU A 165 5.49 -1.25 12.10
N ALA A 166 4.95 -2.13 12.94
CA ALA A 166 5.41 -3.51 13.12
C ALA A 166 4.88 -4.48 12.04
N MET A 167 4.27 -3.98 10.95
CA MET A 167 3.70 -4.85 9.93
C MET A 167 4.77 -5.74 9.30
N PRO A 168 4.56 -7.08 9.27
CA PRO A 168 5.55 -8.00 8.75
C PRO A 168 5.75 -7.82 7.24
N ALA A 169 6.97 -8.12 6.78
CA ALA A 169 7.29 -8.16 5.36
C ALA A 169 6.31 -9.08 4.61
N GLY A 170 6.06 -8.78 3.33
CA GLY A 170 5.10 -9.55 2.54
C GLY A 170 3.63 -9.17 2.76
N ARG A 171 3.34 -8.18 3.60
CA ARG A 171 1.98 -7.65 3.81
C ARG A 171 1.90 -6.19 3.40
N ALA A 172 0.71 -5.79 2.96
CA ALA A 172 0.45 -4.38 2.65
C ALA A 172 -1.01 -4.01 2.91
N ILE A 173 -1.24 -2.74 3.21
CA ILE A 173 -2.58 -2.16 3.28
C ILE A 173 -2.92 -1.55 1.93
N LEU A 174 -3.95 -2.11 1.29
CA LEU A 174 -4.50 -1.58 0.05
C LEU A 174 -5.72 -0.71 0.35
N ARG A 175 -5.72 0.51 -0.17
CA ARG A 175 -6.87 1.42 -0.13
C ARG A 175 -7.21 1.86 -1.54
N ALA A 176 -8.34 1.42 -2.04
CA ALA A 176 -8.89 1.86 -3.32
C ALA A 176 -10.06 2.84 -3.10
N ALA A 177 -10.25 3.77 -4.02
CA ALA A 177 -11.36 4.71 -3.95
C ALA A 177 -12.70 3.95 -3.96
N LYS A 178 -13.62 4.34 -3.07
CA LYS A 178 -14.95 3.74 -2.91
C LYS A 178 -14.97 2.27 -2.44
N CYS A 179 -13.84 1.73 -1.99
CA CYS A 179 -13.73 0.39 -1.43
C CYS A 179 -13.28 0.46 0.02
N LEU A 180 -13.65 -0.55 0.80
CA LEU A 180 -13.08 -0.73 2.14
C LEU A 180 -11.58 -1.06 2.01
N PRO A 181 -10.76 -0.61 2.97
CA PRO A 181 -9.36 -1.01 3.04
C PRO A 181 -9.23 -2.52 3.16
N ALA A 182 -8.17 -3.07 2.58
CA ALA A 182 -7.86 -4.49 2.65
C ALA A 182 -6.40 -4.70 3.08
N LEU A 183 -6.19 -5.67 3.96
CA LEU A 183 -4.86 -6.22 4.19
C LEU A 183 -4.61 -7.27 3.09
N ILE A 184 -3.53 -7.10 2.36
CA ILE A 184 -3.16 -7.98 1.25
C ILE A 184 -1.80 -8.62 1.50
N GLU A 185 -1.59 -9.75 0.88
CA GLU A 185 -0.29 -10.40 0.75
C GLU A 185 0.36 -9.91 -0.54
N THR A 186 1.64 -9.53 -0.45
CA THR A 186 2.41 -9.13 -1.62
C THR A 186 3.06 -10.35 -2.24
N MET A 187 2.94 -10.49 -3.55
CA MET A 187 3.56 -11.59 -4.29
C MET A 187 4.93 -11.13 -4.81
N PRO A 188 6.03 -11.75 -4.37
CA PRO A 188 7.34 -11.46 -4.92
C PRO A 188 7.37 -11.77 -6.43
N TRP A 189 8.12 -11.00 -7.20
CA TRP A 189 8.16 -11.15 -8.65
C TRP A 189 8.64 -12.56 -9.09
N TYR A 190 9.52 -13.21 -8.32
CA TYR A 190 10.07 -14.54 -8.61
C TYR A 190 9.09 -15.69 -8.35
N THR A 191 7.95 -15.43 -7.69
CA THR A 191 6.85 -16.39 -7.54
C THR A 191 5.65 -16.01 -8.41
N GLY A 192 5.71 -14.85 -9.08
CA GLY A 192 4.61 -14.32 -9.87
C GLY A 192 4.54 -14.91 -11.29
N PRO A 193 3.47 -14.59 -12.02
CA PRO A 193 3.23 -15.13 -13.36
C PRO A 193 4.28 -14.71 -14.41
N PHE A 194 5.12 -13.73 -14.11
CA PHE A 194 6.18 -13.22 -14.99
C PHE A 194 7.58 -13.64 -14.55
N ALA A 195 7.70 -14.53 -13.56
CA ALA A 195 8.99 -14.96 -13.00
C ALA A 195 9.97 -15.44 -14.09
N ASP A 196 9.52 -16.35 -14.97
CA ASP A 196 10.34 -16.89 -16.04
C ASP A 196 10.78 -15.82 -17.05
N ALA A 197 9.88 -14.90 -17.40
CA ALA A 197 10.18 -13.82 -18.34
C ALA A 197 11.21 -12.85 -17.77
N VAL A 198 11.11 -12.54 -16.46
CA VAL A 198 12.09 -11.68 -15.77
C VAL A 198 13.43 -12.40 -15.63
N ALA A 199 13.44 -13.67 -15.23
CA ALA A 199 14.65 -14.47 -15.16
C ALA A 199 15.39 -14.53 -16.51
N ALA A 200 14.66 -14.81 -17.59
CA ALA A 200 15.23 -14.80 -18.95
C ALA A 200 15.74 -13.42 -19.38
N ALA A 201 15.09 -12.34 -18.97
CA ALA A 201 15.55 -10.97 -19.24
C ALA A 201 16.85 -10.65 -18.49
N ARG A 202 16.99 -11.08 -17.23
CA ARG A 202 18.20 -10.92 -16.43
C ARG A 202 19.40 -11.64 -17.03
N VAL A 203 19.22 -12.90 -17.45
CA VAL A 203 20.26 -13.67 -18.13
C VAL A 203 20.71 -12.97 -19.41
N ARG A 204 19.78 -12.47 -20.24
CA ARG A 204 20.11 -11.68 -21.44
C ARG A 204 20.88 -10.39 -21.13
N ALA A 205 20.66 -9.81 -19.96
CA ALA A 205 21.39 -8.63 -19.49
C ALA A 205 22.76 -8.97 -18.85
N GLY A 206 23.19 -10.23 -18.88
CA GLY A 206 24.47 -10.66 -18.30
C GLY A 206 24.46 -10.71 -16.77
N GLN A 207 23.30 -10.79 -16.15
CA GLN A 207 23.17 -10.97 -14.71
C GLN A 207 23.04 -12.44 -14.36
N ASP A 208 23.72 -12.87 -13.31
CA ASP A 208 23.59 -14.24 -12.82
C ASP A 208 22.14 -14.54 -12.39
N PRO A 209 21.67 -15.77 -12.59
CA PRO A 209 20.37 -16.17 -12.07
C PRO A 209 20.39 -16.04 -10.53
N VAL A 210 19.54 -15.17 -10.00
CA VAL A 210 19.40 -15.04 -8.54
C VAL A 210 18.63 -16.26 -8.05
N VAL A 211 19.28 -17.07 -7.24
CA VAL A 211 18.65 -18.17 -6.50
C VAL A 211 18.07 -17.54 -5.22
N TYR A 212 16.77 -17.30 -5.23
CA TYR A 212 16.07 -16.92 -4.00
C TYR A 212 15.87 -18.19 -3.15
N SER A 213 16.52 -18.23 -1.99
CA SER A 213 16.22 -19.26 -1.00
C SER A 213 14.94 -18.89 -0.29
N ASN A 214 14.07 -19.86 -0.04
CA ASN A 214 12.86 -19.67 0.80
C ASN A 214 13.18 -19.19 2.24
N ALA A 215 14.47 -19.09 2.58
CA ALA A 215 14.92 -18.57 3.88
C ALA A 215 14.68 -17.05 4.05
N ASP A 216 14.51 -16.31 2.94
CA ASP A 216 14.20 -14.87 2.94
C ASP A 216 12.69 -14.61 2.82
N ASP A 217 11.89 -15.68 2.71
CA ASP A 217 10.42 -15.56 2.67
C ASP A 217 9.91 -15.37 4.11
N PRO A 218 9.25 -14.24 4.42
CA PRO A 218 8.72 -14.03 5.76
C PRO A 218 7.72 -15.12 6.06
N ASP A 219 7.91 -15.83 7.18
CA ASP A 219 7.04 -16.92 7.64
C ASP A 219 5.57 -16.45 7.68
N PRO A 220 4.69 -17.01 6.84
CA PRO A 220 3.27 -16.63 6.81
C PRO A 220 2.56 -16.87 8.16
N ALA A 221 3.13 -17.69 9.06
CA ALA A 221 2.58 -17.92 10.38
C ALA A 221 2.64 -16.66 11.27
N ASN A 222 3.63 -15.79 11.10
CA ASN A 222 3.73 -14.52 11.85
C ASN A 222 2.73 -13.46 11.38
N ALA A 223 2.22 -13.56 10.16
CA ALA A 223 1.27 -12.60 9.62
C ALA A 223 -0.13 -12.71 10.23
N THR A 224 -0.47 -13.86 10.83
CA THR A 224 -1.81 -14.13 11.40
C THR A 224 -1.99 -13.49 12.78
N SER A 225 -0.90 -13.07 13.45
CA SER A 225 -0.96 -12.52 14.81
C SER A 225 -1.43 -11.07 14.89
N LEU A 226 -1.40 -10.31 13.79
CA LEU A 226 -1.80 -8.90 13.74
C LEU A 226 -3.32 -8.68 13.61
N LEU A 227 -4.06 -9.69 13.19
CA LEU A 227 -5.51 -9.60 13.17
C LEU A 227 -6.05 -10.10 14.52
N PRO A 228 -7.00 -9.40 15.14
CA PRO A 228 -7.70 -9.93 16.30
C PRO A 228 -8.33 -11.25 15.92
N GLN A 229 -7.84 -12.34 16.54
CA GLN A 229 -8.35 -13.69 16.30
C GLN A 229 -9.83 -13.69 16.67
N PRO A 230 -10.72 -14.20 15.81
CA PRO A 230 -12.11 -14.41 16.21
C PRO A 230 -12.11 -15.38 17.39
N GLN A 231 -12.51 -14.89 18.56
CA GLN A 231 -12.62 -15.73 19.75
C GLN A 231 -13.55 -16.89 19.42
N LYS A 232 -13.01 -18.10 19.38
CA LYS A 232 -13.81 -19.32 19.28
C LYS A 232 -14.68 -19.38 20.54
N HIS A 233 -15.92 -18.96 20.41
CA HIS A 233 -16.91 -19.24 21.45
C HIS A 233 -17.06 -20.75 21.54
N SER A 234 -16.43 -21.38 22.53
CA SER A 234 -16.81 -22.72 22.95
C SER A 234 -18.21 -22.60 23.55
N VAL A 235 -19.18 -22.94 22.77
CA VAL A 235 -20.53 -23.20 23.26
C VAL A 235 -20.40 -24.48 24.08
N ALA A 236 -20.18 -24.34 25.37
CA ALA A 236 -20.33 -25.43 26.31
C ALA A 236 -21.80 -25.86 26.27
N ALA A 237 -22.06 -26.97 25.61
CA ALA A 237 -23.37 -27.62 25.63
C ALA A 237 -23.73 -27.91 27.09
N ARG A 238 -24.71 -27.18 27.63
CA ARG A 238 -25.38 -27.58 28.88
C ARG A 238 -26.14 -28.87 28.57
N ARG A 239 -25.61 -29.98 29.03
CA ARG A 239 -26.43 -31.19 29.23
C ARG A 239 -27.41 -30.88 30.34
N THR A 240 -28.66 -30.75 30.00
CA THR A 240 -29.77 -30.85 30.94
C THR A 240 -30.02 -32.34 31.18
N ASP A 241 -29.49 -32.89 32.26
CA ASP A 241 -29.94 -34.12 32.80
C ASP A 241 -31.29 -33.86 33.47
N ALA A 242 -32.35 -34.20 32.76
CA ALA A 242 -33.66 -34.35 33.35
C ALA A 242 -33.70 -35.72 34.05
N ALA A 243 -33.49 -35.74 35.35
CA ALA A 243 -33.76 -36.90 36.17
C ALA A 243 -35.29 -37.02 36.34
N VAL A 244 -35.82 -38.08 35.77
CA VAL A 244 -37.13 -38.60 36.10
C VAL A 244 -37.00 -39.30 37.47
N ALA A 245 -37.78 -38.90 38.41
CA ALA A 245 -38.04 -39.68 39.63
C ALA A 245 -39.53 -39.68 39.89
N SER A 246 -40.05 -40.88 39.94
CA SER A 246 -41.24 -41.48 40.46
C SER A 246 -42.21 -40.65 41.28
#